data_2ce04a70456cbc3420c1de5f7ffde5bc
#
_entry.id   2ce04a70456cbc3420c1de5f7ffde5bc
#
_cell.length_a   1.000
_cell.length_b   1.000
_cell.length_c   1.000
_cell.angle_alpha   90.00
_cell.angle_beta   90.00
_cell.angle_gamma   90.00
#
_symmetry.space_group_name_H-M   'P 1'
#
loop_
_entity.id
_entity.type
_entity.pdbx_description
1 polymer ?
#
loop_
_entity_poly.entity_id
_entity_poly.type
_entity_poly.pdbx_seq_one_letter_code
_entity_poly.pdbx_strand_id
1 'polypeptide(L)'
;MIETPAYFTYYAGTYRVDATPDGGLTGYLLNSRTGEFDEKPEHVREVLRAMASSDISKVSEEKFVQETELARAYSLKGEGAVFALYETIDGLYDQADREDRRLEPQELALIQSLRKRTFKLWEDELARRAAGEPPSFRAEPRFPKYEPPAE
;
A
#
# COMPACT_ATOMS: atom_id res chain seq x y z
N MET A 1 -0.50 24.87 -9.47
CA MET A 1 0.27 24.22 -8.40
C MET A 1 -0.63 23.20 -7.71
N ILE A 2 -0.14 21.99 -7.49
CA ILE A 2 -0.95 20.96 -6.84
C ILE A 2 -0.84 21.06 -5.32
N GLU A 3 -1.88 20.64 -4.63
CA GLU A 3 -1.81 20.48 -3.18
C GLU A 3 -1.04 19.22 -2.84
N THR A 4 -0.16 19.30 -1.84
CA THR A 4 0.62 18.18 -1.35
C THR A 4 0.33 17.91 0.12
N PRO A 5 0.35 16.65 0.57
CA PRO A 5 0.62 15.47 -0.25
C PRO A 5 -0.52 15.16 -1.22
N ALA A 6 -0.19 14.61 -2.38
CA ALA A 6 -1.18 14.16 -3.36
C ALA A 6 -1.04 12.64 -3.53
N TYR A 7 -2.15 11.96 -3.70
CA TYR A 7 -2.22 10.50 -3.66
C TYR A 7 -2.74 9.95 -4.97
N PHE A 8 -2.14 8.86 -5.41
CA PHE A 8 -2.47 8.23 -6.68
C PHE A 8 -2.49 6.72 -6.56
N THR A 9 -3.40 6.08 -7.28
CA THR A 9 -3.18 4.69 -7.68
C THR A 9 -2.27 4.71 -8.89
N TYR A 10 -1.35 3.77 -8.96
CA TYR A 10 -0.33 3.71 -9.99
C TYR A 10 -0.12 2.25 -10.37
N TYR A 11 -0.72 1.86 -11.51
CA TYR A 11 -0.75 0.46 -11.94
C TYR A 11 -1.28 -0.43 -10.80
N ALA A 12 -0.54 -1.44 -10.36
CA ALA A 12 -0.99 -2.33 -9.29
C ALA A 12 -0.68 -1.82 -7.88
N GLY A 13 -0.14 -0.62 -7.74
CA GLY A 13 0.29 -0.07 -6.46
C GLY A 13 -0.21 1.34 -6.21
N THR A 14 0.50 2.05 -5.36
CA THR A 14 0.15 3.43 -4.97
C THR A 14 1.38 4.31 -5.01
N TYR A 15 1.14 5.61 -5.20
CA TYR A 15 2.18 6.62 -5.35
C TYR A 15 1.76 7.90 -4.63
N ARG A 16 2.67 8.50 -3.88
CA ARG A 16 2.40 9.74 -3.16
C ARG A 16 3.38 10.82 -3.63
N VAL A 17 2.85 11.99 -3.91
CA VAL A 17 3.65 13.17 -4.28
C VAL A 17 3.74 14.10 -3.07
N ASP A 18 4.95 14.45 -2.68
CA ASP A 18 5.21 15.37 -1.58
C ASP A 18 5.96 16.61 -2.08
N ALA A 19 5.80 17.72 -1.35
CA ALA A 19 6.62 18.90 -1.57
C ALA A 19 8.01 18.70 -0.96
N THR A 20 9.03 19.20 -1.65
CA THR A 20 10.39 19.22 -1.11
C THR A 20 10.67 20.55 -0.42
N PRO A 21 11.66 20.62 0.50
CA PRO A 21 11.99 21.86 1.19
C PRO A 21 12.37 23.03 0.28
N ASP A 22 12.87 22.75 -0.93
CA ASP A 22 13.27 23.77 -1.89
C ASP A 22 12.13 24.24 -2.80
N GLY A 23 10.89 23.82 -2.52
CA GLY A 23 9.72 24.20 -3.30
C GLY A 23 9.42 23.33 -4.50
N GLY A 24 10.16 22.24 -4.67
CA GLY A 24 9.91 21.25 -5.72
C GLY A 24 8.98 20.14 -5.28
N LEU A 25 8.94 19.09 -6.07
CA LEU A 25 8.13 17.91 -5.81
C LEU A 25 8.98 16.65 -5.89
N THR A 26 8.65 15.68 -5.06
CA THR A 26 9.19 14.32 -5.16
C THR A 26 8.04 13.33 -5.01
N GLY A 27 8.31 12.06 -5.25
CA GLY A 27 7.30 11.03 -5.15
C GLY A 27 7.84 9.74 -4.58
N TYR A 28 6.93 8.96 -4.01
CA TYR A 28 7.23 7.69 -3.36
C TYR A 28 6.31 6.61 -3.90
N LEU A 29 6.93 5.56 -4.43
CA LEU A 29 6.23 4.43 -5.03
C LEU A 29 6.26 3.23 -4.08
N LEU A 30 5.11 2.62 -3.86
CA LEU A 30 5.05 1.40 -3.06
C LEU A 30 5.85 0.28 -3.73
N ASN A 31 6.77 -0.28 -2.97
CA ASN A 31 7.53 -1.45 -3.38
C ASN A 31 6.79 -2.70 -2.91
N SER A 32 6.18 -3.43 -3.82
CA SER A 32 5.38 -4.62 -3.50
C SER A 32 6.20 -5.81 -2.99
N ARG A 33 7.52 -5.73 -3.08
CA ARG A 33 8.39 -6.80 -2.60
C ARG A 33 8.89 -6.57 -1.19
N THR A 34 8.83 -5.34 -0.69
CA THR A 34 9.31 -4.99 0.65
C THR A 34 8.22 -4.38 1.53
N GLY A 35 7.17 -3.80 0.94
CA GLY A 35 6.15 -3.05 1.64
C GLY A 35 6.54 -1.62 1.95
N GLU A 36 7.77 -1.22 1.64
CA GLU A 36 8.25 0.14 1.87
C GLU A 36 7.91 1.04 0.68
N PHE A 37 7.91 2.36 0.92
CA PHE A 37 7.78 3.33 -0.15
C PHE A 37 9.18 3.80 -0.56
N ASP A 38 9.52 3.56 -1.82
CA ASP A 38 10.81 3.98 -2.38
C ASP A 38 10.66 5.35 -3.04
N GLU A 39 11.64 6.23 -2.83
CA GLU A 39 11.62 7.52 -3.48
C GLU A 39 11.87 7.36 -4.98
N LYS A 40 10.89 7.77 -5.79
CA LYS A 40 10.89 7.64 -7.25
C LYS A 40 10.40 8.95 -7.87
N PRO A 41 11.18 10.04 -7.80
CA PRO A 41 10.72 11.34 -8.29
C PRO A 41 10.49 11.36 -9.81
N GLU A 42 11.06 10.42 -10.54
CA GLU A 42 10.92 10.33 -12.00
C GLU A 42 9.47 10.08 -12.46
N HIS A 43 8.60 9.59 -11.58
CA HIS A 43 7.20 9.35 -11.93
C HIS A 43 6.27 10.53 -11.64
N VAL A 44 6.77 11.60 -11.01
CA VAL A 44 5.93 12.77 -10.68
C VAL A 44 5.29 13.36 -11.93
N ARG A 45 6.07 13.57 -12.98
CA ARG A 45 5.55 14.12 -14.24
C ARG A 45 4.44 13.28 -14.83
N GLU A 46 4.64 11.98 -14.82
CA GLU A 46 3.69 11.04 -15.39
C GLU A 46 2.34 11.12 -14.66
N VAL A 47 2.35 11.09 -13.31
CA VAL A 47 1.09 11.12 -12.56
C VAL A 47 0.39 12.47 -12.64
N LEU A 48 1.14 13.57 -12.73
CA LEU A 48 0.54 14.91 -12.85
C LEU A 48 -0.05 15.16 -14.23
N ARG A 49 0.45 14.48 -15.25
CA ARG A 49 -0.06 14.60 -16.61
C ARG A 49 -1.12 13.57 -16.95
N ALA A 50 -1.20 12.50 -16.16
CA ALA A 50 -2.17 11.46 -16.42
C ALA A 50 -3.58 12.00 -16.25
N MET A 51 -4.38 11.86 -17.29
CA MET A 51 -5.82 11.97 -17.15
C MET A 51 -6.30 10.67 -16.52
N ALA A 52 -7.37 10.71 -15.76
CA ALA A 52 -7.90 9.51 -15.11
C ALA A 52 -7.98 8.35 -16.09
N SER A 53 -7.25 7.29 -15.80
CA SER A 53 -7.20 6.09 -16.62
C SER A 53 -7.37 4.89 -15.72
N SER A 54 -7.43 3.70 -16.31
CA SER A 54 -7.50 2.46 -15.53
C SER A 54 -6.22 2.20 -14.74
N ASP A 55 -5.10 2.78 -15.15
CA ASP A 55 -3.79 2.49 -14.58
C ASP A 55 -3.29 3.56 -13.60
N ILE A 56 -3.67 4.82 -13.81
CA ILE A 56 -3.21 5.94 -12.98
C ILE A 56 -4.40 6.84 -12.67
N SER A 57 -4.68 7.04 -11.39
CA SER A 57 -5.78 7.90 -10.96
C SER A 57 -5.41 8.66 -9.69
N LYS A 58 -5.78 9.94 -9.63
CA LYS A 58 -5.68 10.70 -8.39
C LYS A 58 -6.79 10.23 -7.44
N VAL A 59 -6.44 9.98 -6.19
CA VAL A 59 -7.37 9.44 -5.19
C VAL A 59 -7.27 10.24 -3.90
N SER A 60 -8.24 10.02 -3.01
CA SER A 60 -8.19 10.58 -1.66
C SER A 60 -7.14 9.84 -0.82
N GLU A 61 -6.72 10.49 0.28
CA GLU A 61 -5.84 9.83 1.25
C GLU A 61 -6.44 8.53 1.76
N GLU A 62 -7.73 8.53 2.05
CA GLU A 62 -8.42 7.34 2.54
C GLU A 62 -8.32 6.20 1.54
N LYS A 63 -8.58 6.47 0.27
CA LYS A 63 -8.46 5.44 -0.77
C LYS A 63 -7.02 4.99 -0.95
N PHE A 64 -6.06 5.91 -0.88
CA PHE A 64 -4.64 5.59 -0.94
C PHE A 64 -4.25 4.59 0.16
N VAL A 65 -4.70 4.83 1.39
CA VAL A 65 -4.44 3.94 2.53
C VAL A 65 -5.02 2.55 2.26
N GLN A 66 -6.28 2.48 1.83
CA GLN A 66 -6.95 1.20 1.56
C GLN A 66 -6.24 0.42 0.44
N GLU A 67 -5.92 1.10 -0.66
CA GLU A 67 -5.27 0.46 -1.81
C GLU A 67 -3.83 0.03 -1.49
N THR A 68 -3.11 0.82 -0.68
CA THR A 68 -1.77 0.45 -0.23
C THR A 68 -1.82 -0.84 0.57
N GLU A 69 -2.77 -0.96 1.50
CA GLU A 69 -2.89 -2.13 2.35
C GLU A 69 -3.40 -3.36 1.60
N LEU A 70 -4.26 -3.17 0.61
CA LEU A 70 -4.64 -4.24 -0.31
C LEU A 70 -3.42 -4.80 -1.04
N ALA A 71 -2.60 -3.92 -1.59
CA ALA A 71 -1.40 -4.32 -2.33
C ALA A 71 -0.40 -5.04 -1.43
N ARG A 72 -0.16 -4.52 -0.23
CA ARG A 72 0.74 -5.15 0.75
C ARG A 72 0.25 -6.55 1.15
N ALA A 73 -1.03 -6.66 1.49
CA ALA A 73 -1.61 -7.94 1.93
C ALA A 73 -1.55 -8.98 0.81
N TYR A 74 -1.77 -8.56 -0.43
CA TYR A 74 -1.72 -9.47 -1.58
C TYR A 74 -0.30 -9.93 -1.89
N SER A 75 0.67 -9.03 -1.79
CA SER A 75 2.02 -9.26 -2.30
C SER A 75 3.00 -9.81 -1.27
N LEU A 76 2.70 -9.66 0.02
CA LEU A 76 3.64 -9.95 1.09
C LEU A 76 3.12 -11.02 2.04
N LYS A 77 4.06 -11.75 2.63
CA LYS A 77 3.82 -12.67 3.74
C LYS A 77 4.80 -12.38 4.86
N GLY A 78 4.47 -12.76 6.07
CA GLY A 78 5.31 -12.53 7.23
C GLY A 78 4.62 -12.92 8.51
N GLU A 79 5.21 -12.56 9.64
CA GLU A 79 4.69 -12.81 10.96
C GLU A 79 4.59 -11.48 11.72
N GLY A 80 3.71 -11.44 12.71
CA GLY A 80 3.52 -10.28 13.56
C GLY A 80 2.14 -9.67 13.41
N ALA A 81 1.91 -8.55 14.11
CA ALA A 81 0.59 -7.93 14.23
C ALA A 81 -0.03 -7.54 12.88
N VAL A 82 0.77 -6.98 11.98
CA VAL A 82 0.28 -6.57 10.65
C VAL A 82 -0.30 -7.77 9.91
N PHE A 83 0.44 -8.86 9.87
CA PHE A 83 0.02 -10.05 9.11
C PHE A 83 -1.14 -10.78 9.78
N ALA A 84 -1.22 -10.75 11.10
CA ALA A 84 -2.38 -11.27 11.83
C ALA A 84 -3.64 -10.49 11.48
N LEU A 85 -3.55 -9.17 11.34
CA LEU A 85 -4.67 -8.34 10.95
C LEU A 85 -5.07 -8.58 9.48
N TYR A 86 -4.10 -8.80 8.60
CA TYR A 86 -4.41 -9.19 7.22
C TYR A 86 -5.18 -10.51 7.17
N GLU A 87 -4.79 -11.49 7.99
CA GLU A 87 -5.51 -12.76 8.10
C GLU A 87 -6.93 -12.57 8.63
N THR A 88 -7.12 -11.65 9.58
CA THR A 88 -8.45 -11.31 10.09
C THR A 88 -9.34 -10.76 8.98
N ILE A 89 -8.81 -9.88 8.14
CA ILE A 89 -9.54 -9.33 6.99
C ILE A 89 -9.91 -10.46 6.01
N ASP A 90 -8.95 -11.32 5.68
CA ASP A 90 -9.19 -12.46 4.80
C ASP A 90 -10.27 -13.38 5.37
N GLY A 91 -10.27 -13.60 6.68
CA GLY A 91 -11.28 -14.40 7.36
C GLY A 91 -12.69 -13.84 7.20
N LEU A 92 -12.84 -12.51 7.21
CA LEU A 92 -14.15 -11.87 7.00
C LEU A 92 -14.66 -12.12 5.57
N TYR A 93 -13.79 -11.99 4.57
CA TYR A 93 -14.15 -12.30 3.18
C TYR A 93 -14.47 -13.78 3.00
N ASP A 94 -13.65 -14.65 3.56
CA ASP A 94 -13.85 -16.11 3.45
C ASP A 94 -15.17 -16.54 4.08
N GLN A 95 -15.55 -15.94 5.20
CA GLN A 95 -16.81 -16.26 5.86
C GLN A 95 -18.01 -15.87 4.98
N ALA A 96 -17.96 -14.66 4.39
CA ALA A 96 -19.02 -14.22 3.48
C ALA A 96 -19.12 -15.14 2.26
N ASP A 97 -17.98 -15.56 1.70
CA ASP A 97 -17.93 -16.48 0.56
C ASP A 97 -18.53 -17.85 0.92
N ARG A 98 -18.20 -18.38 2.09
CA ARG A 98 -18.74 -19.68 2.54
C ARG A 98 -20.23 -19.62 2.77
N GLU A 99 -20.75 -18.46 3.17
CA GLU A 99 -22.18 -18.26 3.38
C GLU A 99 -22.90 -17.79 2.12
N ASP A 100 -22.18 -17.69 1.01
CA ASP A 100 -22.69 -17.25 -0.30
C ASP A 100 -23.44 -15.92 -0.19
N ARG A 101 -22.83 -14.95 0.49
CA ARG A 101 -23.41 -13.63 0.70
C ARG A 101 -22.36 -12.53 0.51
N ARG A 102 -22.85 -11.32 0.35
CA ARG A 102 -21.98 -10.15 0.34
C ARG A 102 -21.61 -9.75 1.77
N LEU A 103 -20.52 -9.02 1.90
CA LEU A 103 -20.15 -8.41 3.18
C LEU A 103 -21.21 -7.38 3.59
N GLU A 104 -21.55 -7.40 4.86
CA GLU A 104 -22.47 -6.41 5.42
C GLU A 104 -21.74 -5.06 5.60
N PRO A 105 -22.50 -3.93 5.65
CA PRO A 105 -21.87 -2.62 5.84
C PRO A 105 -20.97 -2.52 7.07
N GLN A 106 -21.34 -3.19 8.15
CA GLN A 106 -20.55 -3.24 9.39
C GLN A 106 -19.22 -3.98 9.19
N GLU A 107 -19.26 -5.06 8.40
CA GLU A 107 -18.05 -5.82 8.07
C GLU A 107 -17.11 -5.01 7.18
N LEU A 108 -17.66 -4.30 6.20
CA LEU A 108 -16.87 -3.40 5.34
C LEU A 108 -16.23 -2.28 6.15
N ALA A 109 -16.99 -1.69 7.08
CA ALA A 109 -16.46 -0.64 7.96
C ALA A 109 -15.32 -1.17 8.83
N LEU A 110 -15.47 -2.39 9.35
CA LEU A 110 -14.42 -3.03 10.14
C LEU A 110 -13.17 -3.27 9.30
N ILE A 111 -13.33 -3.79 8.08
CA ILE A 111 -12.20 -4.03 7.18
C ILE A 111 -11.45 -2.72 6.89
N GLN A 112 -12.18 -1.64 6.59
CA GLN A 112 -11.57 -0.34 6.36
C GLN A 112 -10.80 0.16 7.58
N SER A 113 -11.36 -0.03 8.77
CA SER A 113 -10.71 0.34 10.03
C SER A 113 -9.45 -0.48 10.28
N LEU A 114 -9.49 -1.78 10.01
CA LEU A 114 -8.34 -2.66 10.15
C LEU A 114 -7.21 -2.27 9.19
N ARG A 115 -7.55 -1.88 7.96
CA ARG A 115 -6.54 -1.41 7.00
C ARG A 115 -5.90 -0.10 7.43
N LYS A 116 -6.66 0.83 8.00
CA LYS A 116 -6.09 2.05 8.58
C LYS A 116 -5.08 1.70 9.67
N ARG A 117 -5.41 0.70 10.48
CA ARG A 117 -4.51 0.25 11.56
C ARG A 117 -3.24 -0.39 11.00
N THR A 118 -3.34 -1.27 10.01
CA THR A 118 -2.16 -1.89 9.43
C THR A 118 -1.28 -0.86 8.72
N PHE A 119 -1.88 0.11 8.05
CA PHE A 119 -1.14 1.21 7.43
C PHE A 119 -0.35 1.98 8.49
N LYS A 120 -0.96 2.31 9.62
CA LYS A 120 -0.32 3.03 10.72
C LYS A 120 0.82 2.20 11.33
N LEU A 121 0.62 0.91 11.48
CA LEU A 121 1.67 0.01 11.97
C LEU A 121 2.88 0.00 11.05
N TRP A 122 2.65 0.02 9.74
CA TRP A 122 3.73 0.15 8.76
C TRP A 122 4.44 1.49 8.88
N GLU A 123 3.69 2.58 8.99
CA GLU A 123 4.30 3.92 9.13
C GLU A 123 5.21 3.98 10.37
N ASP A 124 4.71 3.48 11.49
CA ASP A 124 5.48 3.48 12.74
C ASP A 124 6.73 2.60 12.63
N GLU A 125 6.59 1.44 11.99
CA GLU A 125 7.72 0.54 11.77
C GLU A 125 8.79 1.17 10.89
N LEU A 126 8.39 1.77 9.77
CA LEU A 126 9.33 2.38 8.84
C LEU A 126 10.01 3.61 9.46
N ALA A 127 9.30 4.38 10.28
CA ALA A 127 9.88 5.50 11.01
C ALA A 127 10.95 5.02 12.01
N ARG A 128 10.70 3.92 12.72
CA ARG A 128 11.69 3.33 13.63
C ARG A 128 12.93 2.84 12.89
N ARG A 129 12.74 2.15 11.76
CA ARG A 129 13.86 1.70 10.93
C ARG A 129 14.69 2.87 10.42
N ALA A 130 14.05 3.95 10.00
CA ALA A 130 14.72 5.17 9.56
C ALA A 130 15.53 5.82 10.68
N ALA A 131 15.11 5.64 11.94
CA ALA A 131 15.83 6.12 13.11
C ALA A 131 16.96 5.17 13.55
N GLY A 132 17.21 4.09 12.81
CA GLY A 132 18.29 3.15 13.08
C GLY A 132 17.91 1.95 13.94
N GLU A 133 16.64 1.79 14.28
CA GLU A 133 16.21 0.63 15.06
C GLU A 133 16.07 -0.60 14.15
N PRO A 134 16.33 -1.80 14.69
CA PRO A 134 16.19 -3.01 13.90
C PRO A 134 14.71 -3.28 13.57
N PRO A 135 14.42 -3.95 12.45
CA PRO A 135 13.05 -4.31 12.11
C PRO A 135 12.40 -5.14 13.22
N SER A 136 11.17 -4.78 13.61
CA SER A 136 10.40 -5.57 14.56
C SER A 136 9.63 -6.71 13.88
N PHE A 137 9.46 -6.63 12.56
CA PHE A 137 8.94 -7.72 11.76
C PHE A 137 9.59 -7.66 10.38
N ARG A 138 9.52 -8.76 9.66
CA ARG A 138 10.03 -8.86 8.30
C ARG A 138 8.92 -9.33 7.38
N ALA A 139 8.81 -8.67 6.24
CA ALA A 139 7.92 -9.06 5.17
C ALA A 139 8.73 -9.67 4.04
N GLU A 140 8.18 -10.70 3.42
CA GLU A 140 8.79 -11.35 2.27
C GLU A 140 7.81 -11.36 1.11
N PRO A 141 8.28 -11.30 -0.13
CA PRO A 141 7.39 -11.45 -1.27
C PRO A 141 6.65 -12.79 -1.22
N ARG A 142 5.34 -12.74 -1.41
CA ARG A 142 4.52 -13.95 -1.50
C ARG A 142 4.75 -14.69 -2.81
N PHE A 143 5.07 -13.94 -3.88
CA PHE A 143 5.30 -14.48 -5.21
C PHE A 143 6.78 -14.34 -5.56
N PRO A 144 7.43 -15.40 -6.07
CA PRO A 144 8.83 -15.31 -6.47
C PRO A 144 8.98 -14.37 -7.66
N LYS A 145 10.14 -13.72 -7.74
CA LYS A 145 10.48 -12.91 -8.90
C LYS A 145 10.63 -13.84 -10.10
N TYR A 146 10.01 -13.48 -11.22
CA TYR A 146 10.16 -14.24 -12.45
C TYR A 146 11.62 -14.18 -12.91
N GLU A 147 12.19 -15.35 -13.12
CA GLU A 147 13.50 -15.49 -13.73
C GLU A 147 13.32 -16.31 -15.00
N PRO A 148 13.70 -15.75 -16.18
CA PRO A 148 13.59 -16.51 -17.42
C PRO A 148 14.49 -17.72 -17.34
N PRO A 149 14.06 -18.86 -17.91
CA PRO A 149 14.91 -20.07 -17.91
C PRO A 149 16.23 -19.80 -18.64
N ALA A 150 17.30 -20.40 -18.12
CA ALA A 150 18.61 -20.32 -18.75
C ALA A 150 18.55 -21.01 -20.13
N GLU A 151 19.11 -20.35 -21.15
CA GLU A 151 19.21 -20.93 -22.48
C GLU A 151 20.31 -21.97 -22.55
#